data_9dd35adfc64e15d756995cb8f1f454db
#
_entry.id   9dd35adfc64e15d756995cb8f1f454db
#
_cell.length_a   1.000
_cell.length_b   1.000
_cell.length_c   1.000
_cell.angle_alpha   90.00
_cell.angle_beta   90.00
_cell.angle_gamma   90.00
#
_symmetry.space_group_name_H-M   'P 1'
#
loop_
_entity.id
_entity.type
_entity.pdbx_description
1 polymer ?
#
loop_
_entity_poly.entity_id
_entity_poly.type
_entity_poly.pdbx_seq_one_letter_code
_entity_poly.pdbx_strand_id
1 'polypeptide(L)'
;MSISWDDDVIEQERLHERVARRLARDIVAGRLREGDIVPPAEVIAKKFAVSRTVGREVLQALSSAGLIDVKHGRKSTVTAAKDWRFLEDLVQHAISREQLAG
;
A
#
# COMPACT_ATOMS: atom_id res chain seq x y z
N MET A 1 19.80 -28.37 -10.53
CA MET A 1 19.91 -27.04 -9.96
C MET A 1 18.53 -26.38 -9.91
N SER A 2 18.20 -25.84 -8.80
CA SER A 2 16.91 -25.21 -8.69
C SER A 2 16.89 -23.85 -9.38
N ILE A 3 15.75 -23.53 -9.92
CA ILE A 3 15.55 -22.26 -10.58
C ILE A 3 14.85 -21.35 -9.58
N SER A 4 15.32 -20.13 -9.50
CA SER A 4 14.85 -19.19 -8.50
C SER A 4 13.70 -18.29 -8.94
N TRP A 5 13.21 -18.45 -10.17
CA TRP A 5 12.18 -17.56 -10.66
C TRP A 5 10.86 -17.64 -9.85
N ASP A 6 10.54 -18.82 -9.31
CA ASP A 6 9.39 -18.94 -8.41
C ASP A 6 9.61 -18.19 -7.11
N ASP A 7 10.84 -18.24 -6.62
CA ASP A 7 11.20 -17.50 -5.40
C ASP A 7 11.14 -16.00 -5.65
N ASP A 8 11.53 -15.55 -6.84
CA ASP A 8 11.46 -14.14 -7.18
C ASP A 8 10.03 -13.63 -7.20
N VAL A 9 9.10 -14.43 -7.71
CA VAL A 9 7.68 -14.06 -7.72
C VAL A 9 7.16 -13.94 -6.30
N ILE A 10 7.48 -14.89 -5.44
CA ILE A 10 7.08 -14.86 -4.04
C ILE A 10 7.68 -13.64 -3.34
N GLU A 11 8.93 -13.34 -3.64
CA GLU A 11 9.60 -12.19 -3.05
C GLU A 11 8.92 -10.88 -3.44
N GLN A 12 8.50 -10.73 -4.70
CA GLN A 12 7.79 -9.55 -5.15
C GLN A 12 6.43 -9.40 -4.45
N GLU A 13 5.73 -10.50 -4.25
CA GLU A 13 4.46 -10.48 -3.54
C GLU A 13 4.63 -10.02 -2.10
N ARG A 14 5.67 -10.52 -1.43
CA ARG A 14 5.99 -10.11 -0.07
C ARG A 14 6.35 -8.64 0.01
N LEU A 15 7.13 -8.17 -0.96
CA LEU A 15 7.55 -6.78 -0.99
C LEU A 15 6.36 -5.85 -1.14
N HIS A 16 5.47 -6.13 -2.09
CA HIS A 16 4.33 -5.24 -2.27
C HIS A 16 3.40 -5.26 -1.06
N GLU A 17 3.22 -6.40 -0.41
CA GLU A 17 2.42 -6.46 0.81
C GLU A 17 3.01 -5.63 1.93
N ARG A 18 4.32 -5.72 2.11
CA ARG A 18 5.02 -4.98 3.16
C ARG A 18 4.92 -3.48 2.94
N VAL A 19 5.13 -3.04 1.72
CA VAL A 19 5.05 -1.62 1.39
C VAL A 19 3.61 -1.13 1.53
N ALA A 20 2.65 -1.92 1.05
CA ALA A 20 1.24 -1.55 1.16
C ALA A 20 0.81 -1.42 2.61
N ARG A 21 1.24 -2.33 3.48
CA ARG A 21 0.95 -2.24 4.91
C ARG A 21 1.55 -0.99 5.53
N ARG A 22 2.76 -0.63 5.14
CA ARG A 22 3.40 0.58 5.65
C ARG A 22 2.60 1.82 5.28
N LEU A 23 2.18 1.92 4.02
CA LEU A 23 1.38 3.05 3.58
C LEU A 23 -0.01 3.03 4.19
N ALA A 24 -0.62 1.85 4.32
CA ALA A 24 -1.91 1.71 4.98
C ALA A 24 -1.82 2.19 6.43
N ARG A 25 -0.75 1.85 7.12
CA ARG A 25 -0.52 2.30 8.49
C ARG A 25 -0.43 3.81 8.55
N ASP A 26 0.27 4.42 7.60
CA ASP A 26 0.40 5.87 7.56
C ASP A 26 -0.95 6.55 7.35
N ILE A 27 -1.82 5.95 6.53
CA ILE A 27 -3.16 6.45 6.29
C ILE A 27 -4.02 6.33 7.55
N VAL A 28 -4.02 5.14 8.16
CA VAL A 28 -4.82 4.89 9.36
C VAL A 28 -4.36 5.76 10.53
N ALA A 29 -3.07 5.96 10.65
CA ALA A 29 -2.51 6.78 11.74
C ALA A 29 -2.66 8.29 11.51
N GLY A 30 -3.14 8.69 10.33
CA GLY A 30 -3.34 10.10 10.02
C GLY A 30 -2.10 10.82 9.54
N ARG A 31 -1.04 10.10 9.23
CA ARG A 31 0.16 10.70 8.63
C ARG A 31 -0.09 11.04 7.16
N LEU A 32 -0.97 10.26 6.51
CA LEU A 32 -1.55 10.61 5.23
C LEU A 32 -3.04 10.79 5.46
N ARG A 33 -3.56 11.96 5.16
CA ARG A 33 -4.94 12.32 5.49
C ARG A 33 -5.83 12.26 4.26
N GLU A 34 -7.12 12.21 4.50
CA GLU A 34 -8.11 12.26 3.42
C GLU A 34 -7.80 13.44 2.47
N GLY A 35 -7.78 13.14 1.18
CA GLY A 35 -7.49 14.14 0.16
C GLY A 35 -6.02 14.34 -0.14
N ASP A 36 -5.14 13.83 0.70
CA ASP A 36 -3.70 13.93 0.43
C ASP A 36 -3.33 13.14 -0.81
N ILE A 37 -2.36 13.64 -1.55
CA ILE A 37 -1.88 12.98 -2.76
C ILE A 37 -0.96 11.83 -2.36
N VAL A 38 -1.26 10.65 -2.92
CA VAL A 38 -0.44 9.46 -2.72
C VAL A 38 0.64 9.46 -3.81
N PRO A 39 1.90 9.16 -3.46
CA PRO A 39 2.96 9.14 -4.46
C PRO A 39 2.67 8.14 -5.58
N PRO A 40 3.06 8.46 -6.82
CA PRO A 40 2.89 7.52 -7.92
C PRO A 40 3.84 6.31 -7.78
N ALA A 41 3.58 5.28 -8.58
CA ALA A 41 4.33 4.03 -8.51
C ALA A 41 5.84 4.24 -8.60
N GLU A 42 6.28 5.15 -9.45
CA GLU A 42 7.70 5.43 -9.63
C GLU A 42 8.36 5.97 -8.36
N VAL A 43 7.65 6.85 -7.68
CA VAL A 43 8.15 7.44 -6.44
C VAL A 43 8.16 6.40 -5.33
N ILE A 44 7.11 5.58 -5.25
CA ILE A 44 7.05 4.48 -4.29
C ILE A 44 8.23 3.53 -4.52
N ALA A 45 8.48 3.19 -5.79
CA ALA A 45 9.57 2.29 -6.14
C ALA A 45 10.92 2.82 -5.66
N LYS A 46 11.17 4.10 -5.87
CA LYS A 46 12.43 4.72 -5.43
C LYS A 46 12.52 4.78 -3.92
N LYS A 47 11.44 5.20 -3.28
CA LYS A 47 11.44 5.40 -1.83
C LYS A 47 11.69 4.11 -1.06
N PHE A 48 11.10 3.01 -1.52
CA PHE A 48 11.19 1.74 -0.84
C PHE A 48 12.18 0.77 -1.47
N ALA A 49 12.92 1.24 -2.49
CA ALA A 49 13.92 0.43 -3.20
C ALA A 49 13.31 -0.86 -3.76
N VAL A 50 12.16 -0.74 -4.38
CA VAL A 50 11.46 -1.85 -5.03
C VAL A 50 11.27 -1.54 -6.51
N SER A 51 10.81 -2.53 -7.28
CA SER A 51 10.58 -2.33 -8.70
C SER A 51 9.34 -1.46 -8.94
N ARG A 52 9.25 -0.91 -10.15
CA ARG A 52 8.06 -0.15 -10.55
C ARG A 52 6.82 -1.05 -10.54
N THR A 53 6.99 -2.31 -10.92
CA THR A 53 5.90 -3.28 -10.88
C THR A 53 5.37 -3.44 -9.46
N VAL A 54 6.27 -3.57 -8.49
CA VAL A 54 5.88 -3.64 -7.07
C VAL A 54 5.17 -2.35 -6.67
N GLY A 55 5.67 -1.20 -7.11
CA GLY A 55 5.01 0.08 -6.83
C GLY A 55 3.56 0.13 -7.32
N ARG A 56 3.31 -0.38 -8.52
CA ARG A 56 1.95 -0.44 -9.07
C ARG A 56 1.07 -1.39 -8.28
N GLU A 57 1.62 -2.53 -7.87
CA GLU A 57 0.87 -3.50 -7.08
C GLU A 57 0.51 -2.95 -5.71
N VAL A 58 1.39 -2.14 -5.13
CA VAL A 58 1.09 -1.44 -3.87
C VAL A 58 -0.12 -0.53 -4.04
N LEU A 59 -0.12 0.30 -5.08
CA LEU A 59 -1.25 1.19 -5.32
C LEU A 59 -2.54 0.42 -5.57
N GLN A 60 -2.45 -0.69 -6.30
CA GLN A 60 -3.61 -1.52 -6.56
C GLN A 60 -4.17 -2.14 -5.29
N ALA A 61 -3.30 -2.59 -4.40
CA ALA A 61 -3.71 -3.16 -3.13
C ALA A 61 -4.42 -2.11 -2.26
N LEU A 62 -3.86 -0.89 -2.20
CA LEU A 62 -4.47 0.19 -1.44
C LEU A 62 -5.82 0.59 -2.02
N SER A 63 -5.92 0.62 -3.35
CA SER A 63 -7.16 0.94 -4.03
C SER A 63 -8.23 -0.12 -3.77
N SER A 64 -7.85 -1.40 -3.82
CA SER A 64 -8.77 -2.51 -3.56
C SER A 64 -9.30 -2.48 -2.13
N ALA A 65 -8.48 -2.02 -1.19
CA ALA A 65 -8.91 -1.87 0.19
C ALA A 65 -9.73 -0.60 0.41
N GLY A 66 -9.90 0.22 -0.62
CA GLY A 66 -10.67 1.46 -0.51
C GLY A 66 -9.94 2.60 0.17
N LEU A 67 -8.63 2.46 0.39
CA LEU A 67 -7.84 3.46 1.09
C LEU A 67 -7.45 4.64 0.20
N ILE A 68 -7.35 4.41 -1.09
CA ILE A 68 -7.03 5.47 -2.05
C ILE A 68 -7.97 5.40 -3.25
N ASP A 69 -8.11 6.52 -3.91
CA ASP A 69 -8.87 6.67 -5.14
C ASP A 69 -7.89 6.91 -6.28
N VAL A 70 -7.79 5.95 -7.18
CA VAL A 70 -6.88 6.03 -8.34
C VAL A 70 -7.68 6.50 -9.54
N LYS A 71 -7.32 7.66 -10.05
CA LYS A 71 -8.00 8.23 -11.23
C LYS A 71 -7.07 8.19 -12.43
N HIS A 72 -7.63 7.79 -13.57
CA HIS A 72 -6.85 7.69 -14.79
C HIS A 72 -6.25 9.04 -15.16
N GLY A 73 -4.94 9.04 -15.41
CA GLY A 73 -4.21 10.23 -15.80
C GLY A 73 -4.16 11.31 -14.74
N ARG A 74 -4.54 11.01 -13.51
CA ARG A 74 -4.53 11.94 -12.40
C ARG A 74 -3.88 11.32 -11.19
N LYS A 75 -3.57 12.17 -10.21
CA LYS A 75 -2.94 11.71 -8.99
C LYS A 75 -3.93 10.97 -8.12
N SER A 76 -3.46 9.93 -7.46
CA SER A 76 -4.26 9.19 -6.49
C SER A 76 -4.36 9.98 -5.19
N THR A 77 -5.49 9.89 -4.52
CA THR A 77 -5.72 10.58 -3.27
C THR A 77 -6.23 9.63 -2.21
N VAL A 78 -5.98 9.97 -0.94
CA VAL A 78 -6.48 9.20 0.18
C VAL A 78 -7.98 9.40 0.33
N THR A 79 -8.73 8.33 0.52
CA THR A 79 -10.18 8.36 0.66
C THR A 79 -10.60 8.64 2.09
N ALA A 80 -11.88 8.93 2.28
CA ALA A 80 -12.46 9.05 3.62
C ALA A 80 -12.51 7.67 4.30
N ALA A 81 -12.42 7.66 5.63
CA ALA A 81 -12.42 6.41 6.39
C ALA A 81 -13.67 5.56 6.12
N LYS A 82 -14.79 6.19 5.84
CA LYS A 82 -16.04 5.48 5.55
C LYS A 82 -15.95 4.62 4.28
N ASP A 83 -14.99 4.91 3.42
CA ASP A 83 -14.81 4.19 2.15
C ASP A 83 -13.86 3.02 2.28
N TRP A 84 -13.20 2.87 3.43
CA TRP A 84 -12.25 1.78 3.62
C TRP A 84 -12.96 0.45 3.71
N ARG A 85 -12.39 -0.56 3.06
CA ARG A 85 -12.90 -1.93 3.07
C ARG A 85 -11.73 -2.90 3.09
N PHE A 86 -12.05 -4.16 3.34
CA PHE A 86 -11.05 -5.22 3.40
C PHE A 86 -9.92 -4.90 4.36
N LEU A 87 -10.30 -4.36 5.53
CA LEU A 87 -9.33 -3.94 6.53
C LEU A 87 -8.53 -5.11 7.10
N GLU A 88 -9.11 -6.31 7.05
CA GLU A 88 -8.54 -7.46 7.72
C GLU A 88 -7.21 -7.86 7.13
N ASP A 89 -7.10 -7.86 5.82
CA ASP A 89 -5.90 -8.35 5.15
C ASP A 89 -4.82 -7.30 5.05
N LEU A 90 -5.19 -6.02 5.05
CA LEU A 90 -4.25 -4.96 4.76
C LEU A 90 -4.09 -3.95 5.89
N VAL A 91 -5.17 -3.59 6.54
CA VAL A 91 -5.21 -2.46 7.48
C VAL A 91 -5.35 -2.90 8.92
N GLN A 92 -6.00 -4.01 9.20
CA GLN A 92 -6.26 -4.44 10.56
C GLN A 92 -4.98 -4.56 11.38
N HIS A 93 -3.92 -5.06 10.79
CA HIS A 93 -2.64 -5.18 11.46
C HIS A 93 -2.12 -3.80 11.86
N ALA A 94 -2.27 -2.81 10.98
CA ALA A 94 -1.86 -1.45 11.26
C ALA A 94 -2.70 -0.83 12.37
N ILE A 95 -4.01 -1.06 12.36
CA ILE A 95 -4.91 -0.56 13.39
C ILE A 95 -4.53 -1.13 14.74
N SER A 96 -4.34 -2.45 14.83
CA SER A 96 -3.99 -3.11 16.07
C SER A 96 -2.69 -2.57 16.65
N ARG A 97 -1.71 -2.36 15.80
CA ARG A 97 -0.41 -1.85 16.26
C ARG A 97 -0.51 -0.42 16.74
N GLU A 98 -1.26 0.41 16.06
CA GLU A 98 -1.46 1.79 16.49
C GLU A 98 -2.19 1.87 17.83
N GLN A 99 -3.17 0.99 18.03
CA GLN A 99 -3.88 0.94 19.32
C GLN A 99 -2.96 0.51 20.45
N LEU A 100 -2.08 -0.45 20.18
CA LEU A 100 -1.14 -0.91 21.19
C LEU A 100 -0.07 0.13 21.47
N ALA A 101 0.31 0.91 20.47
CA ALA A 101 1.31 1.96 20.63
C ALA A 101 0.74 3.20 21.34
N GLY A 102 -0.56 3.38 21.21
CA GLY A 102 -1.23 4.50 21.85
C GLY A 102 -1.46 4.25 23.31
#